data_0cceaa3312378d7ec438d80892b9a932
#
_entry.id   0cceaa3312378d7ec438d80892b9a932
#
_cell.length_a   1.000
_cell.length_b   1.000
_cell.length_c   1.000
_cell.angle_alpha   90.00
_cell.angle_beta   90.00
_cell.angle_gamma   90.00
#
_symmetry.space_group_name_H-M   'P 1'
#
loop_
_entity.id
_entity.type
_entity.pdbx_description
1 polymer ?
#
loop_
_entity_poly.entity_id
_entity_poly.type
_entity_poly.pdbx_seq_one_letter_code
_entity_poly.pdbx_strand_id
1 'polypeptide(L)'
;MIYQKLKPFPSGFLWGASTSAYQVEGGVDEDGKSPSIIDMYEHPEGVADFSVASDHYHRYKEDIALFAEMGLKAYRFSVAWTRILPNGVGDVNEKGVAYYRAVSYTHLTL
;
A
#
# COMPACT_ATOMS: atom_id res chain seq x y z
N MET A 1 -9.46 35.38 -21.01
CA MET A 1 -9.05 33.97 -21.14
C MET A 1 -10.28 33.14 -21.47
N ILE A 2 -10.21 32.33 -22.50
CA ILE A 2 -11.33 31.48 -22.92
C ILE A 2 -11.02 30.06 -22.48
N TYR A 3 -11.89 29.49 -21.67
CA TYR A 3 -11.76 28.11 -21.23
C TYR A 3 -12.68 27.22 -22.10
N GLN A 4 -12.10 26.17 -22.67
CA GLN A 4 -12.92 25.18 -23.37
C GLN A 4 -13.62 24.26 -22.34
N LYS A 5 -14.88 23.97 -22.61
CA LYS A 5 -15.60 22.98 -21.81
C LYS A 5 -15.04 21.60 -22.12
N LEU A 6 -14.54 20.92 -21.09
CA LEU A 6 -14.00 19.57 -21.23
C LEU A 6 -15.15 18.56 -21.42
N LYS A 7 -14.89 17.53 -22.21
CA LYS A 7 -15.80 16.39 -22.30
C LYS A 7 -15.78 15.60 -21.01
N PRO A 8 -16.90 15.05 -20.57
CA PRO A 8 -16.91 14.19 -19.38
C PRO A 8 -16.14 12.90 -19.64
N PHE A 9 -15.63 12.29 -18.59
CA PHE A 9 -15.04 10.95 -18.66
C PHE A 9 -16.13 9.93 -19.03
N PRO A 10 -15.77 8.81 -19.69
CA PRO A 10 -16.72 7.72 -19.93
C PRO A 10 -17.38 7.25 -18.64
N SER A 11 -18.63 6.81 -18.70
CA SER A 11 -19.39 6.36 -17.53
C SER A 11 -18.74 5.16 -16.81
N GLY A 12 -17.99 4.33 -17.53
CA GLY A 12 -17.26 3.19 -16.98
C GLY A 12 -15.83 3.49 -16.56
N PHE A 13 -15.42 4.77 -16.53
CA PHE A 13 -14.07 5.15 -16.15
C PHE A 13 -13.81 4.83 -14.67
N LEU A 14 -12.69 4.14 -14.40
CA LEU A 14 -12.32 3.74 -13.05
C LEU A 14 -11.41 4.78 -12.41
N TRP A 15 -11.96 5.57 -11.52
CA TRP A 15 -11.17 6.47 -10.67
C TRP A 15 -10.48 5.66 -9.59
N GLY A 16 -9.18 5.86 -9.42
CA GLY A 16 -8.40 5.09 -8.49
C GLY A 16 -7.24 5.86 -7.89
N ALA A 17 -6.54 5.19 -7.02
CA ALA A 17 -5.33 5.71 -6.37
C ALA A 17 -4.31 4.59 -6.21
N SER A 18 -3.09 4.96 -5.87
CA SER A 18 -2.00 4.00 -5.65
C SER A 18 -1.20 4.34 -4.40
N THR A 19 -0.61 3.30 -3.82
CA THR A 19 0.33 3.42 -2.71
C THR A 19 1.58 2.60 -2.99
N SER A 20 2.67 2.96 -2.32
CA SER A 20 3.90 2.17 -2.29
C SER A 20 4.06 1.53 -0.92
N ALA A 21 4.44 0.25 -0.89
CA ALA A 21 4.55 -0.53 0.33
C ALA A 21 5.37 0.20 1.41
N TYR A 22 6.60 0.60 1.10
CA TYR A 22 7.47 1.25 2.09
C TYR A 22 6.95 2.61 2.57
N GLN A 23 6.13 3.29 1.77
CA GLN A 23 5.61 4.62 2.12
C GLN A 23 4.40 4.56 3.04
N VAL A 24 3.68 3.45 3.09
CA VAL A 24 2.42 3.40 3.81
C VAL A 24 2.32 2.28 4.84
N GLU A 25 3.00 1.15 4.63
CA GLU A 25 2.73 -0.04 5.43
C GLU A 25 3.16 0.08 6.90
N GLY A 26 4.38 0.52 7.16
CA GLY A 26 4.94 0.35 8.49
C GLY A 26 5.18 -1.12 8.80
N GLY A 27 5.17 -1.51 10.07
CA GLY A 27 5.35 -2.91 10.48
C GLY A 27 6.61 -3.54 9.91
N VAL A 28 7.72 -2.77 9.89
CA VAL A 28 8.93 -3.11 9.13
C VAL A 28 9.65 -4.35 9.61
N ASP A 29 9.43 -4.75 10.84
CA ASP A 29 10.04 -5.92 11.50
C ASP A 29 9.00 -6.91 12.02
N GLU A 30 7.75 -6.76 11.62
CA GLU A 30 6.66 -7.60 12.10
C GLU A 30 6.39 -8.80 11.18
N ASP A 31 5.89 -9.87 11.79
CA ASP A 31 5.40 -11.06 11.11
C ASP A 31 6.41 -11.64 10.11
N GLY A 32 7.69 -11.63 10.48
CA GLY A 32 8.75 -12.26 9.72
C GLY A 32 9.32 -11.43 8.58
N LYS A 33 8.88 -10.18 8.39
CA LYS A 33 9.48 -9.28 7.39
C LYS A 33 10.93 -8.98 7.74
N SER A 34 11.81 -9.03 6.75
CA SER A 34 13.19 -8.55 6.88
C SER A 34 13.35 -7.13 6.34
N PRO A 35 14.45 -6.43 6.70
CA PRO A 35 14.70 -5.09 6.18
C PRO A 35 14.86 -5.08 4.65
N SER A 36 14.30 -4.04 4.04
CA SER A 36 14.55 -3.71 2.63
C SER A 36 15.67 -2.68 2.52
N ILE A 37 16.10 -2.39 1.29
CA ILE A 37 17.11 -1.34 1.04
C ILE A 37 16.65 0.00 1.62
N ILE A 38 15.37 0.33 1.47
CA ILE A 38 14.81 1.60 1.98
C ILE A 38 14.86 1.65 3.51
N ASP A 39 14.62 0.54 4.18
CA ASP A 39 14.67 0.47 5.65
C ASP A 39 16.08 0.72 6.18
N MET A 40 17.10 0.45 5.37
CA MET A 40 18.51 0.57 5.73
C MET A 40 19.10 1.96 5.44
N TYR A 41 18.39 2.83 4.72
CA TYR A 41 18.87 4.17 4.44
C TYR A 41 18.83 5.04 5.69
N GLU A 42 19.89 5.87 5.86
CA GLU A 42 19.92 6.91 6.87
C GLU A 42 18.99 8.06 6.43
N HIS A 43 18.24 8.58 7.38
CA HIS A 43 17.34 9.71 7.18
C HIS A 43 17.97 10.98 7.74
N PRO A 44 17.85 12.13 7.06
CA PRO A 44 18.31 13.41 7.62
C PRO A 44 17.62 13.73 8.94
N GLU A 45 18.32 14.49 9.77
CA GLU A 45 17.73 14.96 11.04
C GLU A 45 16.41 15.71 10.77
N GLY A 46 15.39 15.42 11.57
CA GLY A 46 14.06 16.02 11.43
C GLY A 46 13.18 15.39 10.36
N VAL A 47 13.68 14.39 9.63
CA VAL A 47 12.89 13.62 8.65
C VAL A 47 12.51 12.28 9.28
N ALA A 48 11.21 11.96 9.26
CA ALA A 48 10.72 10.68 9.75
C ALA A 48 11.19 9.53 8.83
N ASP A 49 11.52 8.40 9.44
CA ASP A 49 11.74 7.16 8.68
C ASP A 49 10.40 6.50 8.30
N PHE A 50 10.47 5.36 7.61
CA PHE A 50 9.28 4.64 7.14
C PHE A 50 8.87 3.49 8.08
N SER A 51 9.38 3.47 9.32
CA SER A 51 9.12 2.34 10.24
C SER A 51 7.66 2.18 10.63
N VAL A 52 6.95 3.28 10.77
CA VAL A 52 5.51 3.31 11.05
C VAL A 52 4.72 3.79 9.84
N ALA A 53 5.19 4.82 9.16
CA ALA A 53 4.55 5.44 8.01
C ALA A 53 3.07 5.75 8.30
N SER A 54 2.15 5.33 7.44
CA SER A 54 0.70 5.46 7.67
C SER A 54 0.12 4.27 8.43
N ASP A 55 0.96 3.35 8.85
CA ASP A 55 0.57 2.13 9.57
C ASP A 55 -0.48 1.30 8.84
N HIS A 56 -0.42 1.31 7.50
CA HIS A 56 -1.37 0.60 6.65
C HIS A 56 -1.35 -0.91 6.92
N TYR A 57 -0.22 -1.44 7.34
CA TYR A 57 -0.10 -2.86 7.69
C TYR A 57 -1.13 -3.28 8.75
N HIS A 58 -1.40 -2.42 9.74
CA HIS A 58 -2.40 -2.67 10.77
C HIS A 58 -3.78 -2.06 10.45
N ARG A 59 -3.82 -1.03 9.60
CA ARG A 59 -5.03 -0.22 9.35
C ARG A 59 -5.63 -0.43 7.97
N TYR A 60 -5.19 -1.43 7.23
CA TYR A 60 -5.60 -1.60 5.83
C TYR A 60 -7.13 -1.70 5.65
N LYS A 61 -7.84 -2.33 6.59
CA LYS A 61 -9.32 -2.43 6.51
C LYS A 61 -9.97 -1.06 6.60
N GLU A 62 -9.55 -0.26 7.56
CA GLU A 62 -10.01 1.11 7.75
C GLU A 62 -9.67 1.99 6.56
N ASP A 63 -8.43 1.91 6.08
CA ASP A 63 -7.95 2.69 4.95
C ASP A 63 -8.72 2.36 3.67
N ILE A 64 -8.94 1.08 3.37
CA ILE A 64 -9.69 0.66 2.18
C ILE A 64 -11.16 1.06 2.28
N ALA A 65 -11.74 1.01 3.47
CA ALA A 65 -13.09 1.51 3.69
C ALA A 65 -13.20 3.01 3.38
N LEU A 66 -12.19 3.80 3.77
CA LEU A 66 -12.11 5.23 3.44
C LEU A 66 -11.94 5.44 1.93
N PHE A 67 -11.15 4.62 1.24
CA PHE A 67 -11.02 4.70 -0.22
C PHE A 67 -12.38 4.46 -0.90
N ALA A 68 -13.14 3.48 -0.44
CA ALA A 68 -14.47 3.20 -0.97
C ALA A 68 -15.44 4.37 -0.70
N GLU A 69 -15.40 4.95 0.48
CA GLU A 69 -16.20 6.11 0.84
C GLU A 69 -15.89 7.33 -0.04
N MET A 70 -14.61 7.51 -0.42
CA MET A 70 -14.18 8.55 -1.36
C MET A 70 -14.67 8.30 -2.79
N GLY A 71 -15.21 7.13 -3.09
CA GLY A 71 -15.68 6.77 -4.42
C GLY A 71 -14.63 6.13 -5.32
N LEU A 72 -13.49 5.74 -4.79
CA LEU A 72 -12.45 5.07 -5.58
C LEU A 72 -12.94 3.68 -6.02
N LYS A 73 -12.69 3.35 -7.28
CA LYS A 73 -13.10 2.08 -7.90
C LYS A 73 -11.92 1.18 -8.24
N ALA A 74 -10.71 1.69 -8.11
CA ALA A 74 -9.49 0.94 -8.35
C ALA A 74 -8.42 1.35 -7.33
N TYR A 75 -7.68 0.38 -6.84
CA TYR A 75 -6.58 0.60 -5.93
C TYR A 75 -5.37 -0.21 -6.39
N ARG A 76 -4.28 0.48 -6.72
CA ARG A 76 -3.01 -0.12 -7.06
C ARG A 76 -2.09 -0.05 -5.84
N PHE A 77 -1.50 -1.17 -5.48
CA PHE A 77 -0.52 -1.21 -4.40
C PHE A 77 0.69 -2.05 -4.79
N SER A 78 1.82 -1.79 -4.17
CA SER A 78 3.00 -2.61 -4.35
C SER A 78 3.14 -3.63 -3.22
N VAL A 79 3.88 -4.68 -3.50
CA VAL A 79 4.15 -5.77 -2.56
C VAL A 79 5.60 -5.64 -2.10
N ALA A 80 5.83 -5.58 -0.79
CA ALA A 80 7.18 -5.56 -0.25
C ALA A 80 7.82 -6.95 -0.39
N TRP A 81 8.88 -7.02 -1.19
CA TRP A 81 9.58 -8.29 -1.45
C TRP A 81 10.03 -8.98 -0.16
N THR A 82 10.59 -8.22 0.77
CA THR A 82 11.13 -8.73 2.03
C THR A 82 10.05 -9.19 3.01
N ARG A 83 8.79 -8.82 2.79
CA ARG A 83 7.66 -9.32 3.56
C ARG A 83 7.22 -10.70 3.07
N ILE A 84 7.38 -10.98 1.79
CA ILE A 84 7.02 -12.26 1.16
C ILE A 84 8.19 -13.24 1.19
N LEU A 85 9.38 -12.76 0.85
CA LEU A 85 10.62 -13.56 0.80
C LEU A 85 11.68 -12.91 1.70
N PRO A 86 11.64 -13.16 3.02
CA PRO A 86 12.55 -12.49 3.97
C PRO A 86 14.03 -12.70 3.69
N ASN A 87 14.37 -13.81 3.06
CA ASN A 87 15.75 -14.13 2.68
C ASN A 87 16.07 -13.74 1.23
N GLY A 88 15.14 -13.03 0.57
CA GLY A 88 15.28 -12.64 -0.83
C GLY A 88 14.93 -13.74 -1.82
N VAL A 89 15.12 -14.97 -1.44
CA VAL A 89 14.80 -16.21 -2.19
C VAL A 89 14.40 -17.30 -1.19
N GLY A 90 13.91 -18.40 -1.70
CA GLY A 90 13.62 -19.59 -0.86
C GLY A 90 12.20 -19.58 -0.32
N ASP A 91 12.03 -19.91 0.95
CA ASP A 91 10.72 -20.11 1.55
C ASP A 91 9.91 -18.83 1.64
N VAL A 92 8.63 -18.95 1.29
CA VAL A 92 7.67 -17.86 1.34
C VAL A 92 7.22 -17.64 2.79
N ASN A 93 7.16 -16.38 3.20
CA ASN A 93 6.58 -15.99 4.49
C ASN A 93 5.06 -15.93 4.37
N GLU A 94 4.38 -16.94 4.89
CA GLU A 94 2.92 -17.07 4.77
C GLU A 94 2.15 -15.92 5.44
N LYS A 95 2.67 -15.34 6.50
CA LYS A 95 2.03 -14.17 7.15
C LYS A 95 2.03 -12.95 6.24
N GLY A 96 3.11 -12.74 5.48
CA GLY A 96 3.18 -11.67 4.48
C GLY A 96 2.21 -11.91 3.34
N VAL A 97 2.12 -13.14 2.84
CA VAL A 97 1.15 -13.51 1.81
C VAL A 97 -0.28 -13.29 2.30
N ALA A 98 -0.57 -13.69 3.54
CA ALA A 98 -1.90 -13.52 4.14
C ALA A 98 -2.30 -12.03 4.21
N TYR A 99 -1.37 -11.15 4.55
CA TYR A 99 -1.62 -9.72 4.57
C TYR A 99 -2.01 -9.18 3.19
N TYR A 100 -1.23 -9.45 2.15
CA TYR A 100 -1.55 -8.96 0.80
C TYR A 100 -2.81 -9.59 0.23
N ARG A 101 -3.06 -10.84 0.57
CA ARG A 101 -4.31 -11.51 0.21
C ARG A 101 -5.50 -10.81 0.88
N ALA A 102 -5.39 -10.46 2.15
CA ALA A 102 -6.42 -9.73 2.88
C ALA A 102 -6.66 -8.33 2.28
N VAL A 103 -5.60 -7.60 1.94
CA VAL A 103 -5.70 -6.30 1.26
C VAL A 103 -6.47 -6.44 -0.05
N SER A 104 -6.11 -7.42 -0.89
CA SER A 104 -6.76 -7.60 -2.20
C SER A 104 -8.22 -8.05 -2.09
N TYR A 105 -8.60 -8.80 -1.05
CA TYR A 105 -9.99 -9.24 -0.86
C TYR A 105 -10.87 -8.20 -0.15
N THR A 106 -10.31 -7.34 0.68
CA THR A 106 -11.10 -6.37 1.46
C THR A 106 -11.94 -5.46 0.57
N HIS A 107 -11.40 -4.99 -0.55
CA HIS A 107 -12.12 -4.09 -1.47
C HIS A 107 -13.25 -4.80 -2.24
N LEU A 108 -13.23 -6.12 -2.34
CA LEU A 108 -14.27 -6.89 -3.02
C LEU A 108 -15.55 -7.03 -2.17
N THR A 109 -15.47 -6.74 -0.88
CA THR A 109 -16.56 -6.87 0.07
C THR A 109 -17.22 -5.54 0.45
N LEU A 110 -16.76 -4.43 -0.13
CA LEU A 110 -17.27 -3.06 0.15
C LEU A 110 -18.37 -2.60 -0.81
#